data_788e5a84c505efbdbfb8af0395c53494
#
_entry.id   788e5a84c505efbdbfb8af0395c53494
#
_cell.length_a   1.000
_cell.length_b   1.000
_cell.length_c   1.000
_cell.angle_alpha   90.00
_cell.angle_beta   90.00
_cell.angle_gamma   90.00
#
_symmetry.space_group_name_H-M   'P 1'
#
loop_
_entity.id
_entity.type
_entity.pdbx_description
1 polymer ?
#
loop_
_entity_poly.entity_id
_entity_poly.type
_entity_poly.pdbx_seq_one_letter_code
_entity_poly.pdbx_strand_id
1 'polypeptide(L)'
;VVEQHCAYPDIDDTDLVCWHLQGFIDNNLACYARIIPPDYHYLGYVAIGRVLTVGNFRGHHYGRDLMQKAIEICQQYYPSQPIFIAAQTYLIHFYQALGFCIQGDCYLEDGIEHVNMIWEVKHDA
;
A
#
# COMPACT_ATOMS: atom_id res chain seq x y z
N VAL A 1 11.29 12.23 4.67
CA VAL A 1 11.87 11.15 5.44
C VAL A 1 10.83 10.05 5.65
N VAL A 2 11.23 8.82 5.44
CA VAL A 2 10.36 7.65 5.59
C VAL A 2 10.98 6.69 6.59
N GLU A 3 10.17 6.23 7.56
CA GLU A 3 10.61 5.29 8.59
C GLU A 3 9.71 4.07 8.62
N GLN A 4 10.23 2.96 9.16
CA GLN A 4 9.51 1.70 9.30
C GLN A 4 9.42 1.32 10.76
N HIS A 5 8.21 0.92 11.19
CA HIS A 5 7.96 0.45 12.55
C HIS A 5 7.19 -0.86 12.50
N CYS A 6 7.37 -1.67 13.52
CA CYS A 6 6.79 -3.01 13.58
C CYS A 6 5.67 -3.16 14.59
N ALA A 7 5.34 -2.12 15.37
CA ALA A 7 4.31 -2.23 16.41
C ALA A 7 3.66 -0.90 16.74
N TYR A 8 2.37 -0.97 17.09
CA TYR A 8 1.56 0.16 17.57
C TYR A 8 0.72 -0.30 18.77
N PRO A 9 0.32 0.64 19.66
CA PRO A 9 -0.47 0.29 20.84
C PRO A 9 -1.84 -0.35 20.53
N ASP A 10 -2.55 0.15 19.54
CA ASP A 10 -3.89 -0.36 19.16
C ASP A 10 -3.82 -1.17 17.87
N ILE A 11 -3.24 -2.36 17.98
CA ILE A 11 -2.93 -3.19 16.82
C ILE A 11 -3.85 -4.42 16.75
N ASP A 12 -4.12 -4.90 15.52
CA ASP A 12 -4.73 -6.20 15.29
C ASP A 12 -3.62 -7.24 15.03
N ASP A 13 -4.02 -8.50 14.86
CA ASP A 13 -3.04 -9.58 14.61
C ASP A 13 -2.23 -9.35 13.34
N THR A 14 -2.85 -8.74 12.34
CA THR A 14 -2.17 -8.40 11.08
C THR A 14 -1.04 -7.41 11.32
N ASP A 15 -1.26 -6.39 12.16
CA ASP A 15 -0.25 -5.37 12.44
C ASP A 15 1.01 -5.95 13.08
N LEU A 16 0.91 -7.07 13.79
CA LEU A 16 2.06 -7.71 14.41
C LEU A 16 3.06 -8.29 13.40
N VAL A 17 2.60 -8.62 12.20
CA VAL A 17 3.43 -9.25 11.17
C VAL A 17 3.76 -8.33 10.00
N CYS A 18 3.24 -7.11 10.00
CA CYS A 18 3.38 -6.17 8.89
C CYS A 18 4.59 -5.25 9.02
N TRP A 19 5.02 -4.72 7.89
CA TRP A 19 5.85 -3.52 7.85
C TRP A 19 4.93 -2.31 7.95
N HIS A 20 5.33 -1.34 8.77
CA HIS A 20 4.62 -0.07 8.90
C HIS A 20 5.49 1.02 8.28
N LEU A 21 5.00 1.59 7.18
CA LEU A 21 5.72 2.62 6.45
C LEU A 21 5.13 3.97 6.82
N GLN A 22 5.96 4.85 7.41
CA GLN A 22 5.55 6.16 7.87
C GLN A 22 6.36 7.24 7.17
N GLY A 23 5.67 8.24 6.64
CA GLY A 23 6.31 9.41 6.06
C GLY A 23 6.15 10.63 6.96
N PHE A 24 7.24 11.31 7.25
CA PHE A 24 7.26 12.48 8.12
C PHE A 24 7.73 13.73 7.37
N ILE A 25 7.08 14.84 7.67
CA ILE A 25 7.48 16.18 7.20
C ILE A 25 7.62 17.05 8.45
N ASP A 26 8.81 17.60 8.69
CA ASP A 26 9.09 18.44 9.85
C ASP A 26 8.66 17.79 11.17
N ASN A 27 8.97 16.50 11.33
CA ASN A 27 8.64 15.68 12.50
C ASN A 27 7.15 15.41 12.69
N ASN A 28 6.31 15.76 11.72
CA ASN A 28 4.88 15.44 11.74
C ASN A 28 4.57 14.29 10.79
N LEU A 29 3.75 13.34 11.24
CA LEU A 29 3.31 12.25 10.38
C LEU A 29 2.48 12.82 9.23
N ALA A 30 2.95 12.61 8.00
CA ALA A 30 2.29 13.10 6.80
C ALA A 30 1.51 11.99 6.08
N CYS A 31 2.04 10.78 6.07
CA CYS A 31 1.42 9.67 5.37
C CYS A 31 1.81 8.33 5.99
N TYR A 32 1.03 7.30 5.68
CA TYR A 32 1.19 5.97 6.27
C TYR A 32 0.69 4.89 5.33
N ALA A 33 1.36 3.74 5.33
CA ALA A 33 0.90 2.54 4.66
C ALA A 33 1.37 1.30 5.43
N ARG A 34 0.64 0.19 5.26
CA ARG A 34 0.95 -1.09 5.86
C ARG A 34 1.29 -2.08 4.75
N ILE A 35 2.41 -2.79 4.89
CA ILE A 35 2.81 -3.85 3.97
C ILE A 35 2.59 -5.19 4.65
N ILE A 36 1.73 -6.01 4.08
CA ILE A 36 1.34 -7.31 4.63
C ILE A 36 2.14 -8.39 3.91
N PRO A 37 2.86 -9.26 4.65
CA PRO A 37 3.69 -10.30 4.04
C PRO A 37 2.92 -11.21 3.07
N PRO A 38 3.62 -11.84 2.11
CA PRO A 38 2.97 -12.79 1.20
C PRO A 38 2.26 -13.90 1.95
N ASP A 39 1.14 -14.34 1.37
CA ASP A 39 0.35 -15.49 1.85
C ASP A 39 -0.34 -15.27 3.20
N TYR A 40 -0.22 -14.09 3.81
CA TYR A 40 -0.91 -13.81 5.07
C TYR A 40 -2.40 -13.50 4.83
N HIS A 41 -2.71 -12.53 3.95
CA HIS A 41 -4.09 -12.20 3.57
C HIS A 41 -4.46 -12.81 2.22
N TYR A 42 -3.53 -12.81 1.28
CA TYR A 42 -3.78 -13.26 -0.10
C TYR A 42 -2.67 -14.20 -0.52
N LEU A 43 -3.06 -15.42 -0.89
CA LEU A 43 -2.11 -16.46 -1.31
C LEU A 43 -1.40 -16.02 -2.60
N GLY A 44 -0.06 -16.00 -2.55
CA GLY A 44 0.76 -15.62 -3.68
C GLY A 44 0.97 -14.12 -3.87
N TYR A 45 0.50 -13.27 -2.93
CA TYR A 45 0.62 -11.82 -3.03
C TYR A 45 1.12 -11.19 -1.75
N VAL A 46 2.01 -10.20 -1.88
CA VAL A 46 2.24 -9.22 -0.83
C VAL A 46 1.17 -8.15 -0.98
N ALA A 47 0.64 -7.62 0.12
CA ALA A 47 -0.44 -6.64 0.07
C ALA A 47 0.01 -5.31 0.68
N ILE A 48 -0.54 -4.21 0.16
CA ILE A 48 -0.38 -2.87 0.75
C ILE A 48 -1.77 -2.41 1.15
N GLY A 49 -1.90 -1.96 2.39
CA GLY A 49 -3.18 -1.49 2.92
C GLY A 49 -3.04 -0.31 3.85
N ARG A 50 -4.18 0.20 4.30
CA ARG A 50 -4.29 1.34 5.20
C ARG A 50 -3.49 2.55 4.73
N VAL A 51 -3.46 2.78 3.40
CA VAL A 51 -2.76 3.92 2.81
C VAL A 51 -3.53 5.20 3.15
N LEU A 52 -2.85 6.15 3.77
CA LEU A 52 -3.47 7.43 4.09
C LEU A 52 -2.46 8.57 4.02
N THR A 53 -2.99 9.77 3.78
CA THR A 53 -2.25 11.04 3.89
C THR A 53 -3.01 11.91 4.89
N VAL A 54 -2.28 12.42 5.88
CA VAL A 54 -2.87 13.29 6.92
C VAL A 54 -3.30 14.63 6.30
N GLY A 55 -4.45 15.15 6.76
CA GLY A 55 -5.17 16.25 6.13
C GLY A 55 -4.35 17.41 5.56
N ASN A 56 -3.45 18.01 6.35
CA ASN A 56 -2.63 19.16 5.91
C ASN A 56 -1.63 18.83 4.80
N PHE A 57 -1.33 17.55 4.60
CA PHE A 57 -0.34 17.10 3.64
C PHE A 57 -0.95 16.56 2.35
N ARG A 58 -2.27 16.61 2.22
CA ARG A 58 -2.95 16.19 0.98
C ARG A 58 -2.63 17.16 -0.15
N GLY A 59 -2.57 16.65 -1.37
CA GLY A 59 -2.32 17.48 -2.55
C GLY A 59 -0.85 17.79 -2.83
N HIS A 60 0.07 17.26 -2.03
CA HIS A 60 1.51 17.50 -2.19
C HIS A 60 2.29 16.30 -2.73
N HIS A 61 1.62 15.33 -3.34
CA HIS A 61 2.23 14.11 -3.90
C HIS A 61 2.90 13.19 -2.87
N TYR A 62 2.66 13.40 -1.59
CA TYR A 62 3.22 12.52 -0.54
C TYR A 62 2.69 11.09 -0.63
N GLY A 63 1.42 10.93 -1.01
CA GLY A 63 0.83 9.60 -1.22
C GLY A 63 1.53 8.84 -2.34
N ARG A 64 1.90 9.54 -3.42
CA ARG A 64 2.65 8.95 -4.53
C ARG A 64 4.03 8.50 -4.08
N ASP A 65 4.75 9.35 -3.36
CA ASP A 65 6.09 9.02 -2.84
C ASP A 65 6.03 7.85 -1.88
N LEU A 66 5.01 7.82 -1.01
CA LEU A 66 4.77 6.73 -0.08
C LEU A 66 4.56 5.41 -0.83
N MET A 67 3.69 5.40 -1.85
CA MET A 67 3.40 4.19 -2.61
C MET A 67 4.61 3.72 -3.43
N GLN A 68 5.39 4.64 -4.00
CA GLN A 68 6.61 4.28 -4.70
C GLN A 68 7.60 3.60 -3.74
N LYS A 69 7.73 4.14 -2.53
CA LYS A 69 8.59 3.53 -1.51
C LYS A 69 8.07 2.18 -1.05
N ALA A 70 6.76 2.04 -0.89
CA ALA A 70 6.14 0.77 -0.53
C ALA A 70 6.41 -0.31 -1.60
N ILE A 71 6.30 0.05 -2.88
CA ILE A 71 6.61 -0.87 -3.99
C ILE A 71 8.07 -1.29 -3.95
N GLU A 72 8.99 -0.35 -3.74
CA GLU A 72 10.42 -0.65 -3.61
C GLU A 72 10.71 -1.63 -2.48
N ILE A 73 10.07 -1.44 -1.32
CA ILE A 73 10.23 -2.33 -0.17
C ILE A 73 9.70 -3.72 -0.50
N CYS A 74 8.54 -3.81 -1.15
CA CYS A 74 7.99 -5.09 -1.58
C CYS A 74 8.94 -5.82 -2.52
N GLN A 75 9.55 -5.11 -3.46
CA GLN A 75 10.52 -5.71 -4.39
C GLN A 75 11.81 -6.15 -3.68
N GLN A 76 12.23 -5.39 -2.68
CA GLN A 76 13.47 -5.68 -1.95
C GLN A 76 13.32 -6.93 -1.06
N TYR A 77 12.22 -7.05 -0.34
CA TYR A 77 12.02 -8.13 0.62
C TYR A 77 11.20 -9.30 0.08
N TYR A 78 10.40 -9.07 -0.95
CA TYR A 78 9.56 -10.10 -1.57
C TYR A 78 9.67 -10.04 -3.10
N PRO A 79 10.88 -10.23 -3.66
CA PRO A 79 11.17 -9.90 -5.07
C PRO A 79 10.38 -10.69 -6.10
N SER A 80 9.86 -11.85 -5.76
CA SER A 80 9.13 -12.68 -6.71
C SER A 80 7.61 -12.57 -6.55
N GLN A 81 7.12 -11.70 -5.65
CA GLN A 81 5.70 -11.62 -5.33
C GLN A 81 5.05 -10.40 -5.99
N PRO A 82 3.92 -10.58 -6.69
CA PRO A 82 3.12 -9.44 -7.12
C PRO A 82 2.47 -8.76 -5.92
N ILE A 83 2.07 -7.50 -6.10
CA ILE A 83 1.50 -6.68 -5.03
C ILE A 83 0.00 -6.54 -5.23
N PHE A 84 -0.77 -6.81 -4.18
CA PHE A 84 -2.23 -6.69 -4.17
C PHE A 84 -2.65 -5.46 -3.38
N ILE A 85 -3.59 -4.69 -3.95
CA ILE A 85 -4.28 -3.63 -3.21
C ILE A 85 -5.78 -3.73 -3.43
N ALA A 86 -6.54 -3.32 -2.41
CA ALA A 86 -7.99 -3.10 -2.52
C ALA A 86 -8.18 -1.59 -2.65
N ALA A 87 -8.33 -1.10 -3.86
CA ALA A 87 -8.34 0.32 -4.17
C ALA A 87 -9.76 0.88 -4.18
N GLN A 88 -9.97 2.04 -3.54
CA GLN A 88 -11.20 2.79 -3.74
C GLN A 88 -11.25 3.24 -5.20
N THR A 89 -12.42 3.09 -5.86
CA THR A 89 -12.51 3.27 -7.30
C THR A 89 -12.13 4.68 -7.79
N TYR A 90 -12.32 5.69 -6.95
CA TYR A 90 -11.94 7.05 -7.34
C TYR A 90 -10.40 7.24 -7.42
N LEU A 91 -9.62 6.28 -6.92
CA LEU A 91 -8.16 6.31 -6.97
C LEU A 91 -7.57 5.40 -8.06
N ILE A 92 -8.38 4.81 -8.92
CA ILE A 92 -7.91 3.89 -9.96
C ILE A 92 -6.80 4.52 -10.81
N HIS A 93 -7.00 5.75 -11.30
CA HIS A 93 -5.98 6.41 -12.14
C HIS A 93 -4.68 6.66 -11.40
N PHE A 94 -4.77 6.99 -10.12
CA PHE A 94 -3.60 7.17 -9.27
C PHE A 94 -2.76 5.89 -9.21
N TYR A 95 -3.41 4.75 -8.95
CA TYR A 95 -2.71 3.48 -8.86
C TYR A 95 -2.25 2.97 -10.22
N GLN A 96 -3.01 3.22 -11.29
CA GLN A 96 -2.58 2.85 -12.64
C GLN A 96 -1.29 3.58 -13.04
N ALA A 97 -1.15 4.84 -12.65
CA ALA A 97 0.08 5.59 -12.90
C ALA A 97 1.30 4.99 -12.20
N LEU A 98 1.10 4.23 -11.12
CA LEU A 98 2.15 3.54 -10.40
C LEU A 98 2.45 2.13 -10.95
N GLY A 99 1.65 1.66 -11.89
CA GLY A 99 1.84 0.36 -12.52
C GLY A 99 0.85 -0.73 -12.09
N PHE A 100 -0.16 -0.39 -11.31
CA PHE A 100 -1.21 -1.33 -10.92
C PHE A 100 -2.23 -1.51 -12.03
N CYS A 101 -2.75 -2.72 -12.17
CA CYS A 101 -3.80 -3.05 -13.13
C CYS A 101 -5.03 -3.59 -12.40
N ILE A 102 -6.21 -3.23 -12.90
CA ILE A 102 -7.49 -3.71 -12.34
C ILE A 102 -7.60 -5.22 -12.52
N GLN A 103 -8.08 -5.89 -11.48
CA GLN A 103 -8.39 -7.32 -11.51
C GLN A 103 -9.79 -7.55 -10.97
N GLY A 104 -10.68 -8.04 -11.81
CA GLY A 104 -12.05 -8.38 -11.44
C GLY A 104 -12.99 -7.17 -11.42
N ASP A 105 -14.13 -7.37 -10.79
CA ASP A 105 -15.22 -6.38 -10.75
C ASP A 105 -15.15 -5.52 -9.49
N CYS A 106 -15.80 -4.36 -9.56
CA CYS A 106 -15.96 -3.50 -8.40
C CYS A 106 -16.88 -4.16 -7.37
N TYR A 107 -16.65 -3.85 -6.10
CA TYR A 107 -17.44 -4.35 -4.98
C TYR A 107 -17.56 -3.28 -3.91
N LEU A 108 -18.50 -3.46 -2.98
CA LEU A 108 -18.66 -2.54 -1.85
C LEU A 108 -17.93 -3.09 -0.63
N GLU A 109 -17.18 -2.23 0.02
CA GLU A 109 -16.54 -2.51 1.32
C GLU A 109 -16.82 -1.32 2.22
N ASP A 110 -17.50 -1.57 3.33
CA ASP A 110 -17.95 -0.51 4.25
C ASP A 110 -18.74 0.60 3.52
N GLY A 111 -19.56 0.21 2.52
CA GLY A 111 -20.36 1.15 1.76
C GLY A 111 -19.60 1.96 0.71
N ILE A 112 -18.32 1.71 0.53
CA ILE A 112 -17.46 2.42 -0.43
C ILE A 112 -17.09 1.47 -1.56
N GLU A 113 -17.21 1.95 -2.79
CA GLU A 113 -16.87 1.13 -3.97
C GLU A 113 -15.36 0.94 -4.08
N HIS A 114 -14.96 -0.33 -4.19
CA HIS A 114 -13.56 -0.75 -4.31
C HIS A 114 -13.38 -1.65 -5.53
N VAL A 115 -12.13 -1.77 -5.97
CA VAL A 115 -11.71 -2.75 -6.97
C VAL A 115 -10.33 -3.27 -6.58
N ASN A 116 -10.09 -4.55 -6.85
CA ASN A 116 -8.77 -5.13 -6.62
C ASN A 116 -7.83 -4.71 -7.74
N MET A 117 -6.60 -4.38 -7.38
CA MET A 117 -5.57 -4.03 -8.33
C MET A 117 -4.28 -4.78 -8.02
N ILE A 118 -3.55 -5.15 -9.06
CA ILE A 118 -2.33 -5.94 -8.96
C ILE A 118 -1.18 -5.19 -9.64
N TRP A 119 -0.04 -5.16 -8.96
CA TRP A 119 1.23 -4.73 -9.53
C TRP A 119 2.06 -5.97 -9.79
N GLU A 120 2.34 -6.25 -11.08
CA GLU A 120 3.10 -7.43 -11.47
C GLU A 120 4.60 -7.15 -11.40
N VAL A 121 5.35 -8.17 -10.97
CA VAL A 121 6.80 -8.08 -10.99
C VAL A 121 7.27 -8.01 -12.44
N LYS A 122 8.07 -7.00 -12.75
CA LYS A 122 8.65 -6.87 -14.08
C LYS A 122 9.88 -7.77 -14.19
N HIS A 123 9.81 -8.71 -15.11
CA HIS A 123 10.96 -9.53 -15.44
C HIS A 123 11.69 -8.87 -16.60
N ASP A 124 12.95 -8.52 -16.37
CA ASP A 124 13.80 -8.08 -17.46
C ASP A 124 14.12 -9.29 -18.32
N ALA A 125 13.72 -9.21 -19.57
CA ALA A 125 13.97 -10.29 -20.53
C ALA A 125 15.44 -10.35 -20.91
#